data_00590a929d7803721a4c75fabee70bfe
#
_entry.id   00590a929d7803721a4c75fabee70bfe
#
_cell.length_a   1.000
_cell.length_b   1.000
_cell.length_c   1.000
_cell.angle_alpha   90.00
_cell.angle_beta   90.00
_cell.angle_gamma   90.00
#
_symmetry.space_group_name_H-M   'P 1'
#
loop_
_entity.id
_entity.type
_entity.pdbx_description
1 polymer ?
#
loop_
_entity_poly.entity_id
_entity_poly.type
_entity_poly.pdbx_seq_one_letter_code
_entity_poly.pdbx_strand_id
1 'polypeptide(L)'
;MFKRMAAVLVGTLVLAGGAYAYAAEAPTTTSPPAASAAAAAPGAARPDHDHRGPLRRAVHGDLVVRTKDGFENVTFDRGKVTAVSPSSITIERPDGVSVTKAVNAETKFKGVDSAEQVEQGKGALVVSKGDAAVLIAQRSGDAPALP
;
A
#
# COMPACT_ATOMS: atom_id res chain seq x y z
N MET A 1 -36.87 -20.33 -20.58
CA MET A 1 -36.96 -19.77 -21.94
C MET A 1 -37.08 -18.28 -21.86
N PHE A 2 -35.99 -17.55 -22.13
CA PHE A 2 -36.01 -16.18 -22.67
C PHE A 2 -34.54 -15.82 -22.96
N LYS A 3 -34.13 -16.07 -24.20
CA LYS A 3 -32.94 -15.53 -24.83
C LYS A 3 -33.14 -14.02 -25.07
N ARG A 4 -32.25 -13.18 -24.64
CA ARG A 4 -32.13 -11.83 -25.20
C ARG A 4 -30.68 -11.59 -25.63
N MET A 5 -30.52 -11.61 -26.94
CA MET A 5 -29.41 -11.06 -27.68
C MET A 5 -29.39 -9.53 -27.49
N ALA A 6 -28.25 -8.94 -27.32
CA ALA A 6 -28.04 -7.52 -27.51
C ALA A 6 -26.72 -7.27 -28.22
N ALA A 7 -26.80 -6.48 -29.23
CA ALA A 7 -25.95 -6.25 -30.36
C ALA A 7 -24.60 -5.59 -30.03
N VAL A 8 -23.62 -5.98 -30.85
CA VAL A 8 -22.29 -5.36 -31.04
C VAL A 8 -22.47 -4.06 -31.81
N LEU A 9 -21.93 -2.98 -31.29
CA LEU A 9 -21.72 -1.72 -32.02
C LEU A 9 -20.22 -1.48 -32.14
N VAL A 10 -19.73 -1.75 -33.34
CA VAL A 10 -18.36 -1.44 -33.78
C VAL A 10 -18.35 0.04 -34.21
N GLY A 11 -17.64 0.88 -33.46
CA GLY A 11 -17.37 2.26 -33.83
C GLY A 11 -15.93 2.40 -34.28
N THR A 12 -15.71 2.45 -35.60
CA THR A 12 -14.44 2.77 -36.24
C THR A 12 -14.22 4.29 -36.22
N LEU A 13 -13.24 4.78 -35.48
CA LEU A 13 -12.80 6.17 -35.57
C LEU A 13 -11.43 6.21 -36.24
N VAL A 14 -11.43 6.65 -37.51
CA VAL A 14 -10.23 7.00 -38.28
C VAL A 14 -9.90 8.46 -37.95
N LEU A 15 -8.72 8.75 -37.45
CA LEU A 15 -8.16 10.10 -37.37
C LEU A 15 -6.85 10.14 -38.11
N ALA A 16 -6.89 10.92 -39.17
CA ALA A 16 -5.80 11.24 -40.08
C ALA A 16 -4.81 12.23 -39.46
N GLY A 17 -3.52 11.99 -39.74
CA GLY A 17 -2.53 12.97 -40.21
C GLY A 17 -2.16 14.15 -39.32
N GLY A 18 -0.89 14.10 -38.86
CA GLY A 18 -0.15 15.27 -38.42
C GLY A 18 1.33 14.95 -38.32
N ALA A 19 2.04 15.06 -39.44
CA ALA A 19 3.50 14.96 -39.45
C ALA A 19 4.07 16.31 -38.96
N TYR A 20 4.65 16.32 -37.78
CA TYR A 20 5.51 17.41 -37.32
C TYR A 20 6.96 17.00 -37.51
N ALA A 21 7.62 17.63 -38.48
CA ALA A 21 9.06 17.55 -38.65
C ALA A 21 9.72 18.38 -37.54
N TYR A 22 10.38 17.73 -36.61
CA TYR A 22 11.32 18.39 -35.68
C TYR A 22 12.70 18.38 -36.32
N ALA A 23 13.21 19.58 -36.61
CA ALA A 23 14.60 19.80 -36.98
C ALA A 23 15.48 19.41 -35.78
N ALA A 24 16.35 18.45 -35.97
CA ALA A 24 17.35 18.07 -34.98
C ALA A 24 18.50 19.10 -35.01
N GLU A 25 18.55 19.98 -34.01
CA GLU A 25 19.77 20.70 -33.67
C GLU A 25 20.69 19.77 -32.90
N ALA A 26 21.89 19.56 -33.42
CA ALA A 26 22.91 18.74 -32.78
C ALA A 26 23.40 19.43 -31.49
N PRO A 27 23.44 18.72 -30.36
CA PRO A 27 24.05 19.28 -29.17
C PRO A 27 25.56 19.30 -29.32
N THR A 28 26.14 20.50 -29.26
CA THR A 28 27.58 20.72 -29.07
C THR A 28 28.00 20.10 -27.74
N THR A 29 28.80 19.04 -27.81
CA THR A 29 29.45 18.43 -26.66
C THR A 29 30.51 19.37 -26.09
N THR A 30 30.11 20.15 -25.10
CA THR A 30 31.06 20.81 -24.20
C THR A 30 31.43 19.81 -23.10
N SER A 31 32.65 19.27 -23.15
CA SER A 31 33.20 18.45 -22.08
C SER A 31 33.19 19.22 -20.77
N PRO A 32 32.63 18.71 -19.68
CA PRO A 32 32.78 19.31 -18.37
C PRO A 32 34.24 19.16 -17.90
N PRO A 33 34.80 20.16 -17.21
CA PRO A 33 36.14 20.05 -16.62
C PRO A 33 36.18 18.92 -15.61
N ALA A 34 37.26 18.15 -15.63
CA ALA A 34 37.54 17.05 -14.72
C ALA A 34 37.35 17.53 -13.25
N ALA A 35 36.27 17.04 -12.63
CA ALA A 35 36.07 17.22 -11.19
C ALA A 35 37.15 16.45 -10.47
N SER A 36 38.02 17.22 -9.78
CA SER A 36 39.01 16.72 -8.86
C SER A 36 38.36 15.79 -7.85
N ALA A 37 38.79 14.53 -7.83
CA ALA A 37 38.36 13.57 -6.83
C ALA A 37 38.80 14.07 -5.44
N ALA A 38 37.90 14.72 -4.74
CA ALA A 38 38.08 14.99 -3.31
C ALA A 38 38.03 13.64 -2.59
N ALA A 39 39.20 13.26 -2.04
CA ALA A 39 39.31 12.08 -1.19
C ALA A 39 38.26 12.14 -0.08
N ALA A 40 37.36 11.19 -0.05
CA ALA A 40 36.38 11.05 1.01
C ALA A 40 37.09 10.79 2.33
N ALA A 41 37.02 11.75 3.25
CA ALA A 41 37.49 11.57 4.62
C ALA A 41 36.75 10.38 5.27
N PRO A 42 37.48 9.40 5.85
CA PRO A 42 36.82 8.33 6.61
C PRO A 42 36.36 8.91 7.95
N GLY A 43 35.03 8.97 8.15
CA GLY A 43 34.50 9.31 9.46
C GLY A 43 33.27 10.22 9.53
N ALA A 44 32.67 10.59 8.42
CA ALA A 44 31.34 11.19 8.50
C ALA A 44 30.35 10.13 9.00
N ALA A 45 30.00 10.21 10.29
CA ALA A 45 28.89 9.47 10.86
C ALA A 45 27.68 9.69 9.93
N ARG A 46 27.24 8.60 9.26
CA ARG A 46 26.01 8.64 8.49
C ARG A 46 24.92 9.02 9.47
N PRO A 47 24.17 10.12 9.22
CA PRO A 47 23.01 10.40 10.04
C PRO A 47 22.16 9.14 10.00
N ASP A 48 21.82 8.61 11.18
CA ASP A 48 20.85 7.54 11.31
C ASP A 48 19.55 8.07 10.70
N HIS A 49 19.41 7.85 9.40
CA HIS A 49 18.14 8.04 8.76
C HIS A 49 17.23 6.96 9.36
N ASP A 50 16.40 7.37 10.30
CA ASP A 50 15.31 6.54 10.79
C ASP A 50 14.44 6.22 9.57
N HIS A 51 14.78 5.13 8.88
CA HIS A 51 14.10 4.62 7.68
C HIS A 51 12.67 4.18 7.97
N ARG A 52 12.20 4.46 9.18
CA ARG A 52 10.81 4.28 9.61
C ARG A 52 9.92 5.41 9.13
N GLY A 53 10.09 5.83 7.88
CA GLY A 53 9.46 6.94 7.19
C GLY A 53 7.95 7.18 7.41
N PRO A 54 7.30 7.98 6.57
CA PRO A 54 5.91 8.44 6.77
C PRO A 54 4.89 7.32 6.93
N LEU A 55 5.17 6.11 6.40
CA LEU A 55 4.31 4.92 6.57
C LEU A 55 4.10 4.51 8.04
N ARG A 56 5.01 4.90 8.93
CA ARG A 56 4.84 4.62 10.37
C ARG A 56 3.69 5.41 10.98
N ARG A 57 3.42 6.59 10.46
CA ARG A 57 2.32 7.47 10.90
C ARG A 57 1.07 7.31 10.04
N ALA A 58 1.16 6.61 8.92
CA ALA A 58 0.02 6.37 8.07
C ALA A 58 -1.00 5.48 8.78
N VAL A 59 -2.25 5.90 8.76
CA VAL A 59 -3.38 5.18 9.36
C VAL A 59 -4.16 4.37 8.34
N HIS A 60 -4.06 4.73 7.06
CA HIS A 60 -4.72 4.09 5.93
C HIS A 60 -3.91 4.29 4.66
N GLY A 61 -4.03 3.35 3.72
CA GLY A 61 -3.46 3.50 2.38
C GLY A 61 -3.56 2.23 1.55
N ASP A 62 -3.47 2.43 0.24
CA ASP A 62 -3.41 1.35 -0.73
C ASP A 62 -1.94 1.09 -1.11
N LEU A 63 -1.60 -0.18 -1.19
CA LEU A 63 -0.26 -0.65 -1.49
C LEU A 63 -0.31 -1.67 -2.62
N VAL A 64 0.72 -1.64 -3.47
CA VAL A 64 1.00 -2.74 -4.39
C VAL A 64 2.08 -3.60 -3.75
N VAL A 65 1.75 -4.84 -3.44
CA VAL A 65 2.68 -5.80 -2.84
C VAL A 65 3.08 -6.86 -3.85
N ARG A 66 4.34 -7.27 -3.80
CA ARG A 66 4.84 -8.38 -4.60
C ARG A 66 4.52 -9.69 -3.90
N THR A 67 3.84 -10.58 -4.62
CA THR A 67 3.54 -11.95 -4.20
C THR A 67 4.32 -12.97 -5.06
N LYS A 68 4.10 -14.26 -4.83
CA LYS A 68 4.69 -15.32 -5.66
C LYS A 68 4.15 -15.27 -7.09
N ASP A 69 2.90 -14.85 -7.24
CA ASP A 69 2.14 -14.88 -8.49
C ASP A 69 2.16 -13.53 -9.23
N GLY A 70 2.88 -12.52 -8.70
CA GLY A 70 2.98 -11.20 -9.30
C GLY A 70 2.80 -10.05 -8.32
N PHE A 71 2.03 -9.05 -8.72
CA PHE A 71 1.73 -7.89 -7.90
C PHE A 71 0.25 -7.88 -7.52
N GLU A 72 -0.05 -7.55 -6.28
CA GLU A 72 -1.41 -7.44 -5.75
C GLU A 72 -1.63 -6.10 -5.08
N ASN A 73 -2.84 -5.55 -5.28
CA ASN A 73 -3.29 -4.38 -4.56
C ASN A 73 -3.88 -4.82 -3.22
N VAL A 74 -3.39 -4.21 -2.16
CA VAL A 74 -3.91 -4.40 -0.80
C VAL A 74 -4.12 -3.05 -0.15
N THR A 75 -5.11 -2.97 0.71
CA THR A 75 -5.37 -1.80 1.55
C THR A 75 -4.94 -2.11 2.96
N PHE A 76 -4.25 -1.20 3.63
CA PHE A 76 -4.01 -1.31 5.04
C PHE A 76 -4.80 -0.27 5.83
N ASP A 77 -5.29 -0.68 6.98
CA ASP A 77 -5.98 0.16 7.95
C ASP A 77 -5.36 -0.06 9.34
N ARG A 78 -5.07 1.02 10.03
CA ARG A 78 -4.56 0.99 11.39
C ARG A 78 -5.52 1.72 12.31
N GLY A 79 -5.94 1.06 13.36
CA GLY A 79 -6.92 1.65 14.27
C GLY A 79 -7.07 0.83 15.55
N LYS A 80 -8.04 1.24 16.36
CA LYS A 80 -8.46 0.54 17.57
C LYS A 80 -9.52 -0.49 17.22
N VAL A 81 -9.40 -1.71 17.70
CA VAL A 81 -10.40 -2.76 17.52
C VAL A 81 -11.65 -2.38 18.32
N THR A 82 -12.77 -2.21 17.63
CA THR A 82 -14.07 -1.90 18.27
C THR A 82 -14.99 -3.12 18.34
N ALA A 83 -14.87 -4.04 17.38
CA ALA A 83 -15.57 -5.31 17.41
C ALA A 83 -14.74 -6.41 16.75
N VAL A 84 -14.88 -7.63 17.23
CA VAL A 84 -14.26 -8.80 16.64
C VAL A 84 -15.21 -10.00 16.78
N SER A 85 -15.25 -10.81 15.73
CA SER A 85 -15.95 -12.10 15.69
C SER A 85 -15.10 -13.11 14.92
N PRO A 86 -15.41 -14.41 14.95
CA PRO A 86 -14.68 -15.40 14.18
C PRO A 86 -14.66 -15.14 12.66
N SER A 87 -15.64 -14.37 12.15
CA SER A 87 -15.82 -14.09 10.72
C SER A 87 -15.59 -12.63 10.32
N SER A 88 -15.35 -11.72 11.28
CA SER A 88 -15.17 -10.30 10.96
C SER A 88 -14.38 -9.55 12.04
N ILE A 89 -13.71 -8.50 11.64
CA ILE A 89 -13.07 -7.53 12.52
C ILE A 89 -13.50 -6.13 12.14
N THR A 90 -13.82 -5.31 13.13
CA THR A 90 -14.09 -3.87 12.94
C THR A 90 -13.06 -3.07 13.72
N ILE A 91 -12.43 -2.13 13.03
CA ILE A 91 -11.49 -1.19 13.62
C ILE A 91 -11.97 0.24 13.40
N GLU A 92 -11.72 1.10 14.35
CA GLU A 92 -11.91 2.54 14.26
C GLU A 92 -10.54 3.18 14.09
N ARG A 93 -10.36 3.86 12.96
CA ARG A 93 -9.12 4.57 12.64
C ARG A 93 -9.03 5.89 13.43
N PRO A 94 -7.82 6.45 13.62
CA PRO A 94 -7.66 7.75 14.30
C PRO A 94 -8.36 8.92 13.62
N ASP A 95 -8.68 8.79 12.31
CA ASP A 95 -9.46 9.77 11.55
C ASP A 95 -10.99 9.63 11.74
N GLY A 96 -11.43 8.75 12.65
CA GLY A 96 -12.85 8.53 12.99
C GLY A 96 -13.60 7.58 12.04
N VAL A 97 -12.91 7.02 11.04
CA VAL A 97 -13.54 6.08 10.10
C VAL A 97 -13.52 4.66 10.66
N SER A 98 -14.71 4.04 10.74
CA SER A 98 -14.85 2.62 11.10
C SER A 98 -14.79 1.74 9.86
N VAL A 99 -13.94 0.72 9.90
CA VAL A 99 -13.72 -0.23 8.81
C VAL A 99 -14.00 -1.64 9.32
N THR A 100 -14.89 -2.36 8.63
CA THR A 100 -15.17 -3.78 8.91
C THR A 100 -14.61 -4.62 7.77
N LYS A 101 -13.86 -5.67 8.11
CA LYS A 101 -13.29 -6.62 7.16
C LYS A 101 -13.65 -8.04 7.56
N ALA A 102 -13.94 -8.87 6.55
CA ALA A 102 -14.22 -10.28 6.74
C ALA A 102 -12.93 -11.03 7.14
N VAL A 103 -13.05 -11.92 8.12
CA VAL A 103 -12.02 -12.86 8.54
C VAL A 103 -12.37 -14.23 7.99
N ASN A 104 -11.40 -14.91 7.40
CA ASN A 104 -11.57 -16.24 6.82
C ASN A 104 -10.36 -17.13 7.11
N ALA A 105 -10.38 -18.36 6.63
CA ALA A 105 -9.29 -19.33 6.84
C ALA A 105 -7.95 -18.91 6.22
N GLU A 106 -7.95 -17.99 5.26
CA GLU A 106 -6.73 -17.47 4.62
C GLU A 106 -6.14 -16.28 5.37
N THR A 107 -6.89 -15.71 6.32
CA THR A 107 -6.43 -14.58 7.14
C THR A 107 -5.27 -15.02 8.02
N LYS A 108 -4.13 -14.34 7.88
CA LYS A 108 -2.96 -14.56 8.72
C LYS A 108 -3.01 -13.65 9.94
N PHE A 109 -2.59 -14.18 11.08
CA PHE A 109 -2.48 -13.43 12.33
C PHE A 109 -1.02 -13.21 12.70
N LYS A 110 -0.71 -12.07 13.31
CA LYS A 110 0.62 -11.74 13.82
C LYS A 110 0.51 -11.09 15.20
N GLY A 111 1.15 -11.72 16.18
CA GLY A 111 1.11 -11.30 17.58
C GLY A 111 -0.09 -11.83 18.36
N VAL A 112 -1.03 -12.44 17.67
CA VAL A 112 -2.13 -13.29 18.14
C VAL A 112 -2.23 -14.48 17.21
N ASP A 113 -2.86 -15.57 17.63
CA ASP A 113 -2.93 -16.80 16.83
C ASP A 113 -4.28 -16.98 16.11
N SER A 114 -5.31 -16.25 16.55
CA SER A 114 -6.66 -16.34 15.98
C SER A 114 -7.44 -15.05 16.17
N ALA A 115 -8.59 -14.92 15.49
CA ALA A 115 -9.51 -13.81 15.66
C ALA A 115 -10.03 -13.70 17.12
N GLU A 116 -10.22 -14.83 17.80
CA GLU A 116 -10.73 -14.89 19.17
C GLU A 116 -9.76 -14.30 20.20
N GLN A 117 -8.45 -14.30 19.87
CA GLN A 117 -7.42 -13.71 20.70
C GLN A 117 -7.18 -12.23 20.44
N VAL A 118 -7.85 -11.67 19.42
CA VAL A 118 -7.78 -10.24 19.14
C VAL A 118 -8.51 -9.48 20.23
N GLU A 119 -7.80 -8.62 20.95
CA GLU A 119 -8.35 -7.85 22.05
C GLU A 119 -9.04 -6.58 21.53
N GLN A 120 -10.30 -6.42 21.92
CA GLN A 120 -11.03 -5.17 21.70
C GLN A 120 -10.42 -4.04 22.54
N GLY A 121 -10.49 -2.82 22.00
CA GLY A 121 -9.92 -1.66 22.66
C GLY A 121 -8.43 -1.45 22.43
N LYS A 122 -7.71 -2.44 21.88
CA LYS A 122 -6.30 -2.33 21.54
C LYS A 122 -6.10 -1.97 20.07
N GLY A 123 -4.92 -1.41 19.77
CA GLY A 123 -4.53 -1.07 18.41
C GLY A 123 -4.23 -2.30 17.56
N ALA A 124 -4.71 -2.32 16.33
CA ALA A 124 -4.41 -3.34 15.34
C ALA A 124 -4.08 -2.74 13.98
N LEU A 125 -3.36 -3.49 13.18
CA LEU A 125 -3.16 -3.26 11.76
C LEU A 125 -3.90 -4.36 11.00
N VAL A 126 -4.79 -3.97 10.11
CA VAL A 126 -5.50 -4.88 9.20
C VAL A 126 -5.03 -4.60 7.79
N VAL A 127 -4.58 -5.63 7.09
CA VAL A 127 -4.30 -5.58 5.65
C VAL A 127 -5.38 -6.41 4.96
N SER A 128 -6.01 -5.83 3.96
CA SER A 128 -7.14 -6.44 3.26
C SER A 128 -6.96 -6.42 1.75
N LYS A 129 -7.61 -7.39 1.09
CA LYS A 129 -7.80 -7.43 -0.35
C LYS A 129 -9.31 -7.35 -0.60
N GLY A 130 -9.77 -6.19 -1.08
CA GLY A 130 -11.20 -5.88 -1.08
C GLY A 130 -11.77 -5.89 0.34
N ASP A 131 -12.80 -6.70 0.57
CA ASP A 131 -13.48 -6.80 1.85
C ASP A 131 -12.92 -7.88 2.78
N ALA A 132 -11.97 -8.71 2.32
CA ALA A 132 -11.38 -9.78 3.10
C ALA A 132 -10.05 -9.34 3.73
N ALA A 133 -9.87 -9.58 5.02
CA ALA A 133 -8.61 -9.41 5.71
C ALA A 133 -7.65 -10.53 5.31
N VAL A 134 -6.45 -10.16 4.83
CA VAL A 134 -5.37 -11.10 4.52
C VAL A 134 -4.33 -11.18 5.64
N LEU A 135 -4.23 -10.11 6.45
CA LEU A 135 -3.35 -10.07 7.61
C LEU A 135 -3.97 -9.19 8.70
N ILE A 136 -3.99 -9.71 9.92
CA ILE A 136 -4.33 -8.95 11.13
C ILE A 136 -3.12 -9.01 12.05
N ALA A 137 -2.58 -7.85 12.42
CA ALA A 137 -1.47 -7.75 13.33
C ALA A 137 -1.87 -6.94 14.57
N GLN A 138 -1.82 -7.56 15.73
CA GLN A 138 -2.00 -6.92 17.02
C GLN A 138 -0.80 -7.25 17.90
N ARG A 139 -0.24 -6.24 18.57
CA ARG A 139 0.83 -6.48 19.53
C ARG A 139 0.22 -6.94 20.85
N SER A 140 0.65 -8.09 21.33
CA SER A 140 0.41 -8.52 22.70
C SER A 140 1.24 -7.61 23.63
N GLY A 141 0.60 -6.70 24.33
CA GLY A 141 1.25 -5.74 25.22
C GLY A 141 0.92 -4.29 24.85
N ASP A 142 0.98 -3.41 25.83
CA ASP A 142 0.70 -1.99 25.70
C ASP A 142 1.46 -1.36 24.53
N ALA A 143 0.78 -1.20 23.40
CA ALA A 143 1.25 -0.26 22.40
C ALA A 143 1.00 1.14 22.98
N PRO A 144 2.04 2.01 23.06
CA PRO A 144 1.79 3.37 23.47
C PRO A 144 0.73 3.97 22.54
N ALA A 145 -0.31 4.55 23.12
CA ALA A 145 -1.28 5.34 22.38
C ALA A 145 -0.50 6.32 21.50
N LEU A 146 -0.78 6.32 20.22
CA LEU A 146 -0.22 7.33 19.33
C LEU A 146 -0.71 8.69 19.80
N PRO A 147 0.19 9.66 19.93
CA PRO A 147 -0.16 11.02 20.32
C PRO A 147 -1.08 11.66 19.31
#